data_0a4662f16816b0f17ba27696ef71b5c8
#
_entry.id   0a4662f16816b0f17ba27696ef71b5c8
#
_cell.length_a   1.000
_cell.length_b   1.000
_cell.length_c   1.000
_cell.angle_alpha   90.00
_cell.angle_beta   90.00
_cell.angle_gamma   90.00
#
_symmetry.space_group_name_H-M   'P 1'
#
loop_
_entity.id
_entity.type
_entity.pdbx_description
1 polymer ?
#
loop_
_entity_poly.entity_id
_entity_poly.type
_entity_poly.pdbx_seq_one_letter_code
_entity_poly.pdbx_strand_id
1 'polypeptide(L)'
;KHNRLTLNGGLISTTSFKVQEAFWGYRYMKMVFQDFYKFGSSADLGLSASYKFTDWFSGDVIIVNGEGYKKIQLHDGLQYGVGLTLNPVQDLTLRLYGSLNEGGVDHAENIYNYALFAGYKHERFSIAGEFNAMQNYRNVKDHNLAGVSFYTTVKLGGRVNAFARYDNLWSKDDWNIAKDE
;
A
#
# COMPACT_ATOMS: atom_id res chain seq x y z
N LYS A 1 7.60 -1.81 29.60
CA LYS A 1 6.21 -1.78 29.07
C LYS A 1 6.33 -1.63 27.55
N HIS A 2 6.05 -2.67 26.79
CA HIS A 2 5.93 -2.52 25.34
C HIS A 2 4.63 -1.77 25.04
N ASN A 3 4.73 -0.59 24.44
CA ASN A 3 3.54 0.12 23.94
C ASN A 3 2.95 -0.69 22.78
N ARG A 4 1.86 -1.38 23.05
CA ARG A 4 1.12 -2.16 22.02
C ARG A 4 0.28 -1.28 21.09
N LEU A 5 -0.08 -0.08 21.55
CA LEU A 5 -0.89 0.88 20.81
C LEU A 5 -0.02 2.06 20.35
N THR A 6 -0.12 2.40 19.07
CA THR A 6 0.47 3.61 18.48
C THR A 6 -0.66 4.42 17.85
N LEU A 7 -0.74 5.71 18.20
CA LEU A 7 -1.68 6.67 17.62
C LEU A 7 -0.90 7.75 16.90
N ASN A 8 -1.33 8.14 15.70
CA ASN A 8 -0.77 9.25 14.94
C ASN A 8 -1.89 10.17 14.50
N GLY A 9 -1.61 11.48 14.47
CA GLY A 9 -2.55 12.51 14.02
C GLY A 9 -1.83 13.67 13.34
N GLY A 10 -2.49 14.30 12.38
CA GLY A 10 -1.96 15.37 11.56
C GLY A 10 -1.61 14.89 10.15
N LEU A 11 -0.56 15.45 9.53
CA LEU A 11 -0.05 14.94 8.26
C LEU A 11 0.76 13.65 8.52
N ILE A 12 0.16 12.50 8.25
CA ILE A 12 0.69 11.19 8.61
C ILE A 12 1.01 10.34 7.38
N SER A 13 1.95 9.39 7.54
CA SER A 13 2.13 8.34 6.54
C SER A 13 0.89 7.46 6.46
N THR A 14 0.41 7.19 5.25
CA THR A 14 -0.69 6.22 5.05
C THR A 14 -0.23 4.80 5.37
N THR A 15 -1.17 3.95 5.75
CA THR A 15 -0.87 2.56 6.13
C THR A 15 -0.95 1.58 4.96
N SER A 16 -1.43 2.02 3.78
CA SER A 16 -1.73 1.18 2.62
C SER A 16 -0.54 0.32 2.17
N PHE A 17 0.61 0.93 1.93
CA PHE A 17 1.80 0.25 1.41
C PHE A 17 3.06 0.43 2.27
N LYS A 18 2.92 0.90 3.49
CA LYS A 18 4.05 1.11 4.42
C LYS A 18 4.87 -0.14 4.67
N VAL A 19 4.22 -1.31 4.76
CA VAL A 19 4.90 -2.61 4.97
C VAL A 19 5.68 -3.01 3.72
N GLN A 20 5.06 -2.91 2.55
CA GLN A 20 5.68 -3.20 1.25
C GLN A 20 6.88 -2.29 1.00
N GLU A 21 6.74 -0.99 1.31
CA GLU A 21 7.81 -0.01 1.14
C GLU A 21 9.00 -0.29 2.06
N ALA A 22 8.75 -0.60 3.33
CA ALA A 22 9.79 -0.99 4.29
C ALA A 22 10.48 -2.30 3.90
N PHE A 23 9.74 -3.24 3.31
CA PHE A 23 10.29 -4.49 2.81
C PHE A 23 11.13 -4.28 1.55
N TRP A 24 10.65 -3.51 0.56
CA TRP A 24 11.34 -3.19 -0.68
C TRP A 24 12.67 -2.48 -0.42
N GLY A 25 12.69 -1.43 0.38
CA GLY A 25 13.90 -0.71 0.80
C GLY A 25 14.58 0.15 -0.27
N TYR A 26 14.16 0.11 -1.54
CA TYR A 26 14.77 0.83 -2.66
C TYR A 26 13.83 1.90 -3.26
N ARG A 27 13.04 2.56 -2.42
CA ARG A 27 12.12 3.62 -2.87
C ARG A 27 12.81 4.72 -3.69
N TYR A 28 14.07 5.02 -3.39
CA TYR A 28 14.88 6.00 -4.10
C TYR A 28 15.19 5.58 -5.55
N MET A 29 15.12 4.28 -5.88
CA MET A 29 15.27 3.77 -7.24
C MET A 29 13.92 3.70 -7.95
N LYS A 30 12.91 3.12 -7.29
CA LYS A 30 11.53 3.00 -7.78
C LYS A 30 10.56 2.91 -6.60
N MET A 31 9.49 3.69 -6.64
CA MET A 31 8.39 3.61 -5.68
C MET A 31 7.76 2.21 -5.71
N VAL A 32 7.15 1.77 -4.60
CA VAL A 32 6.39 0.52 -4.57
C VAL A 32 5.20 0.56 -5.53
N PHE A 33 4.66 -0.60 -5.91
CA PHE A 33 3.60 -0.74 -6.90
C PHE A 33 2.42 0.20 -6.64
N GLN A 34 1.87 0.21 -5.43
CA GLN A 34 0.72 1.03 -5.07
C GLN A 34 0.98 2.55 -5.20
N ASP A 35 2.17 3.02 -4.84
CA ASP A 35 2.55 4.44 -4.97
C ASP A 35 2.78 4.82 -6.44
N PHE A 36 3.44 3.94 -7.21
CA PHE A 36 3.75 4.17 -8.62
C PHE A 36 2.47 4.24 -9.46
N TYR A 37 1.56 3.28 -9.32
CA TYR A 37 0.31 3.19 -10.07
C TYR A 37 -0.89 3.90 -9.41
N LYS A 38 -0.63 4.72 -8.37
CA LYS A 38 -1.64 5.58 -7.74
C LYS A 38 -2.81 4.86 -7.08
N PHE A 39 -2.55 3.70 -6.48
CA PHE A 39 -3.50 2.99 -5.61
C PHE A 39 -3.69 3.69 -4.25
N GLY A 40 -2.79 4.59 -3.89
CA GLY A 40 -2.88 5.38 -2.68
C GLY A 40 -1.82 6.48 -2.65
N SER A 41 -1.89 7.31 -1.62
CA SER A 41 -0.89 8.35 -1.33
C SER A 41 0.05 7.89 -0.23
N SER A 42 1.32 8.33 -0.25
CA SER A 42 2.30 8.01 0.79
C SER A 42 2.06 8.72 2.12
N ALA A 43 1.36 9.86 2.10
CA ALA A 43 0.97 10.61 3.29
C ALA A 43 -0.34 11.37 3.04
N ASP A 44 -1.07 11.63 4.11
CA ASP A 44 -2.31 12.40 4.07
C ASP A 44 -2.63 13.00 5.44
N LEU A 45 -3.55 13.96 5.48
CA LEU A 45 -4.01 14.58 6.72
C LEU A 45 -5.09 13.73 7.37
N GLY A 46 -4.91 13.33 8.63
CA GLY A 46 -5.88 12.55 9.35
C GLY A 46 -5.35 11.88 10.61
N LEU A 47 -5.92 10.71 10.92
CA LEU A 47 -5.64 9.93 12.13
C LEU A 47 -5.36 8.47 11.76
N SER A 48 -4.45 7.84 12.48
CA SER A 48 -4.25 6.38 12.42
C SER A 48 -4.01 5.78 13.79
N ALA A 49 -4.40 4.52 13.93
CA ALA A 49 -4.12 3.71 15.09
C ALA A 49 -3.55 2.36 14.65
N SER A 50 -2.50 1.89 15.31
CA SER A 50 -1.93 0.57 15.11
C SER A 50 -1.86 -0.15 16.44
N TYR A 51 -2.24 -1.44 16.46
CA TYR A 51 -2.24 -2.25 17.67
C TYR A 51 -1.57 -3.60 17.44
N LYS A 52 -0.66 -3.96 18.34
CA LYS A 52 -0.04 -5.28 18.43
C LYS A 52 -0.90 -6.20 19.30
N PHE A 53 -1.63 -7.12 18.69
CA PHE A 53 -2.43 -8.13 19.41
C PHE A 53 -1.51 -9.16 20.06
N THR A 54 -0.55 -9.66 19.28
CA THR A 54 0.51 -10.58 19.71
C THR A 54 1.84 -10.17 19.10
N ASP A 55 2.92 -10.91 19.36
CA ASP A 55 4.22 -10.63 18.74
C ASP A 55 4.25 -10.94 17.23
N TRP A 56 3.36 -11.79 16.76
CA TRP A 56 3.26 -12.20 15.36
C TRP A 56 2.05 -11.62 14.62
N PHE A 57 1.11 -10.93 15.32
CA PHE A 57 -0.11 -10.37 14.72
C PHE A 57 -0.35 -8.94 15.16
N SER A 58 -0.55 -8.05 14.19
CA SER A 58 -0.91 -6.65 14.41
C SER A 58 -1.95 -6.17 13.39
N GLY A 59 -2.66 -5.13 13.73
CA GLY A 59 -3.61 -4.46 12.86
C GLY A 59 -3.44 -2.94 12.92
N ASP A 60 -3.89 -2.28 11.88
CA ASP A 60 -3.92 -0.83 11.79
C ASP A 60 -5.21 -0.35 11.13
N VAL A 61 -5.64 0.84 11.52
CA VAL A 61 -6.75 1.57 10.93
C VAL A 61 -6.32 3.00 10.64
N ILE A 62 -6.88 3.59 9.59
CA ILE A 62 -6.59 4.97 9.20
C ILE A 62 -7.86 5.65 8.71
N ILE A 63 -8.00 6.94 9.06
CA ILE A 63 -9.03 7.84 8.54
C ILE A 63 -8.29 9.11 8.11
N VAL A 64 -8.35 9.43 6.82
CA VAL A 64 -7.64 10.58 6.22
C VAL A 64 -8.51 11.24 5.16
N ASN A 65 -8.10 12.41 4.68
CA ASN A 65 -8.82 13.14 3.62
C ASN A 65 -8.98 12.37 2.31
N GLY A 66 -8.02 11.48 1.96
CA GLY A 66 -8.10 10.67 0.74
C GLY A 66 -7.54 11.31 -0.52
N GLU A 67 -7.19 12.58 -0.51
CA GLU A 67 -6.65 13.29 -1.68
C GLU A 67 -5.12 13.33 -1.72
N GLY A 68 -4.49 12.93 -0.63
CA GLY A 68 -3.05 12.94 -0.45
C GLY A 68 -2.48 14.31 -0.07
N TYR A 69 -1.29 14.30 0.50
CA TYR A 69 -0.63 15.47 1.14
C TYR A 69 -0.33 16.66 0.21
N LYS A 70 -0.43 16.50 -1.10
CA LYS A 70 -0.15 17.56 -2.08
C LYS A 70 -1.38 18.38 -2.47
N LYS A 71 -2.56 17.98 -1.99
CA LYS A 71 -3.82 18.62 -2.32
C LYS A 71 -4.50 19.12 -1.04
N ILE A 72 -5.12 20.29 -1.13
CA ILE A 72 -6.08 20.74 -0.12
C ILE A 72 -7.36 19.94 -0.36
N GLN A 73 -8.03 19.51 0.70
CA GLN A 73 -9.34 18.85 0.59
C GLN A 73 -10.31 19.75 -0.19
N LEU A 74 -10.78 19.26 -1.33
CA LEU A 74 -11.67 19.96 -2.23
C LEU A 74 -13.13 19.49 -2.12
N HIS A 75 -13.36 18.37 -1.44
CA HIS A 75 -14.68 17.75 -1.25
C HIS A 75 -14.77 17.08 0.13
N ASP A 76 -15.97 16.73 0.56
CA ASP A 76 -16.28 16.24 1.91
C ASP A 76 -16.00 14.73 2.09
N GLY A 77 -15.48 14.03 1.07
CA GLY A 77 -15.17 12.61 1.14
C GLY A 77 -13.95 12.33 2.02
N LEU A 78 -14.01 11.20 2.77
CA LEU A 78 -12.91 10.70 3.57
C LEU A 78 -12.44 9.34 3.06
N GLN A 79 -11.20 9.01 3.37
CA GLN A 79 -10.64 7.68 3.14
C GLN A 79 -10.54 6.92 4.46
N TYR A 80 -11.06 5.71 4.48
CA TYR A 80 -10.98 4.76 5.59
C TYR A 80 -10.13 3.57 5.13
N GLY A 81 -9.21 3.14 5.95
CA GLY A 81 -8.38 1.97 5.64
C GLY A 81 -8.21 1.07 6.84
N VAL A 82 -8.07 -0.23 6.57
CA VAL A 82 -7.76 -1.25 7.58
C VAL A 82 -6.69 -2.18 7.04
N GLY A 83 -5.70 -2.49 7.87
CA GLY A 83 -4.61 -3.39 7.54
C GLY A 83 -4.39 -4.44 8.63
N LEU A 84 -4.07 -5.67 8.22
CA LEU A 84 -3.67 -6.76 9.10
C LEU A 84 -2.29 -7.24 8.66
N THR A 85 -1.37 -7.35 9.62
CA THR A 85 -0.01 -7.83 9.38
C THR A 85 0.27 -9.05 10.25
N LEU A 86 0.73 -10.12 9.63
CA LEU A 86 1.08 -11.37 10.30
C LEU A 86 2.56 -11.69 10.02
N ASN A 87 3.28 -12.06 11.08
CA ASN A 87 4.65 -12.57 11.03
C ASN A 87 4.65 -13.97 11.69
N PRO A 88 4.06 -15.00 11.03
CA PRO A 88 3.81 -16.30 11.66
C PRO A 88 5.07 -17.06 12.01
N VAL A 89 6.15 -16.79 11.31
CA VAL A 89 7.50 -17.27 11.60
C VAL A 89 8.48 -16.13 11.40
N GLN A 90 9.68 -16.27 11.95
CA GLN A 90 10.75 -15.31 11.72
C GLN A 90 10.97 -15.13 10.22
N ASP A 91 11.21 -13.90 9.79
CA ASP A 91 11.52 -13.53 8.39
C ASP A 91 10.34 -13.58 7.39
N LEU A 92 9.17 -14.09 7.75
CA LEU A 92 7.97 -14.09 6.90
C LEU A 92 7.00 -12.99 7.34
N THR A 93 6.66 -12.12 6.41
CA THR A 93 5.64 -11.06 6.60
C THR A 93 4.51 -11.25 5.60
N LEU A 94 3.29 -11.35 6.10
CA LEU A 94 2.07 -11.35 5.30
C LEU A 94 1.28 -10.09 5.65
N ARG A 95 0.65 -9.46 4.65
CA ARG A 95 -0.23 -8.32 4.88
C ARG A 95 -1.49 -8.40 4.03
N LEU A 96 -2.61 -8.08 4.66
CA LEU A 96 -3.89 -7.80 4.04
C LEU A 96 -4.20 -6.33 4.27
N TYR A 97 -4.70 -5.65 3.25
CA TYR A 97 -5.14 -4.27 3.36
C TYR A 97 -6.39 -4.04 2.53
N GLY A 98 -7.30 -3.23 3.06
CA GLY A 98 -8.47 -2.74 2.34
C GLY A 98 -8.74 -1.29 2.68
N SER A 99 -9.21 -0.51 1.72
CA SER A 99 -9.66 0.86 1.96
C SER A 99 -10.85 1.25 1.09
N LEU A 100 -11.63 2.17 1.62
CA LEU A 100 -12.70 2.90 0.97
C LEU A 100 -12.31 4.37 0.94
N ASN A 101 -12.33 4.99 -0.24
CA ASN A 101 -12.23 6.43 -0.41
C ASN A 101 -13.54 6.95 -0.99
N GLU A 102 -14.24 7.79 -0.25
CA GLU A 102 -15.53 8.35 -0.63
C GLU A 102 -15.39 9.31 -1.81
N GLY A 103 -16.35 9.30 -2.73
CA GLY A 103 -16.37 10.18 -3.90
C GLY A 103 -16.48 11.68 -3.55
N GLY A 104 -17.17 12.00 -2.46
CA GLY A 104 -17.24 13.33 -1.86
C GLY A 104 -17.95 14.43 -2.68
N VAL A 105 -18.36 14.15 -3.92
CA VAL A 105 -19.13 15.04 -4.78
C VAL A 105 -20.21 14.27 -5.54
N ASP A 106 -21.23 14.94 -6.03
CA ASP A 106 -22.30 14.33 -6.82
C ASP A 106 -21.75 13.59 -8.04
N HIS A 107 -22.25 12.37 -8.26
CA HIS A 107 -21.86 11.47 -9.35
C HIS A 107 -20.45 10.87 -9.27
N ALA A 108 -19.68 11.15 -8.21
CA ALA A 108 -18.39 10.50 -7.99
C ALA A 108 -18.58 9.17 -7.27
N GLU A 109 -18.04 8.10 -7.85
CA GLU A 109 -18.07 6.77 -7.25
C GLU A 109 -17.04 6.63 -6.13
N ASN A 110 -17.35 5.79 -5.15
CA ASN A 110 -16.40 5.44 -4.10
C ASN A 110 -15.28 4.55 -4.67
N ILE A 111 -14.03 4.83 -4.29
CA ILE A 111 -12.89 3.98 -4.67
C ILE A 111 -12.69 2.92 -3.60
N TYR A 112 -12.58 1.66 -4.02
CA TYR A 112 -12.24 0.53 -3.15
C TYR A 112 -10.86 -0.01 -3.53
N ASN A 113 -9.96 -0.14 -2.55
CA ASN A 113 -8.65 -0.73 -2.75
C ASN A 113 -8.49 -2.00 -1.92
N TYR A 114 -7.82 -2.99 -2.50
CA TYR A 114 -7.46 -4.24 -1.84
C TYR A 114 -6.01 -4.57 -2.15
N ALA A 115 -5.26 -4.99 -1.15
CA ALA A 115 -3.89 -5.41 -1.32
C ALA A 115 -3.59 -6.67 -0.50
N LEU A 116 -2.88 -7.59 -1.14
CA LEU A 116 -2.28 -8.77 -0.53
C LEU A 116 -0.78 -8.68 -0.72
N PHE A 117 -0.02 -8.98 0.32
CA PHE A 117 1.43 -8.99 0.28
C PHE A 117 1.97 -10.18 1.04
N ALA A 118 3.01 -10.80 0.50
CA ALA A 118 3.82 -11.81 1.16
C ALA A 118 5.30 -11.53 0.88
N GLY A 119 6.11 -11.47 1.93
CA GLY A 119 7.54 -11.23 1.83
C GLY A 119 8.33 -12.10 2.78
N TYR A 120 9.40 -12.73 2.29
CA TYR A 120 10.36 -13.50 3.08
C TYR A 120 11.73 -12.85 3.01
N LYS A 121 12.35 -12.60 4.17
CA LYS A 121 13.60 -11.86 4.32
C LYS A 121 14.65 -12.71 5.02
N HIS A 122 15.44 -13.43 4.25
CA HIS A 122 16.58 -14.18 4.73
C HIS A 122 17.83 -13.28 4.89
N GLU A 123 18.84 -13.75 5.61
CA GLU A 123 20.11 -13.00 5.81
C GLU A 123 20.80 -12.63 4.49
N ARG A 124 20.73 -13.49 3.47
CA ARG A 124 21.41 -13.33 2.19
C ARG A 124 20.51 -12.84 1.05
N PHE A 125 19.21 -12.98 1.18
CA PHE A 125 18.26 -12.56 0.14
C PHE A 125 16.91 -12.17 0.75
N SER A 126 16.14 -11.43 -0.01
CA SER A 126 14.72 -11.22 0.25
C SER A 126 13.93 -11.47 -1.03
N ILE A 127 12.72 -12.00 -0.89
CA ILE A 127 11.78 -12.19 -1.98
C ILE A 127 10.39 -11.77 -1.52
N ALA A 128 9.66 -11.08 -2.38
CA ALA A 128 8.28 -10.68 -2.09
C ALA A 128 7.42 -10.69 -3.33
N GLY A 129 6.12 -10.85 -3.09
CA GLY A 129 5.07 -10.68 -4.07
C GLY A 129 3.90 -9.91 -3.48
N GLU A 130 3.24 -9.11 -4.30
CA GLU A 130 2.02 -8.41 -3.94
C GLU A 130 1.00 -8.48 -5.07
N PHE A 131 -0.27 -8.53 -4.70
CA PHE A 131 -1.42 -8.36 -5.57
C PHE A 131 -2.20 -7.15 -5.10
N ASN A 132 -2.59 -6.29 -6.04
CA ASN A 132 -3.33 -5.06 -5.77
C ASN A 132 -4.53 -4.99 -6.70
N ALA A 133 -5.67 -4.56 -6.18
CA ALA A 133 -6.87 -4.31 -6.95
C ALA A 133 -7.52 -3.00 -6.51
N MET A 134 -8.07 -2.26 -7.46
CA MET A 134 -8.79 -1.02 -7.25
C MET A 134 -10.06 -1.02 -8.08
N GLN A 135 -11.17 -0.61 -7.49
CA GLN A 135 -12.42 -0.35 -8.18
C GLN A 135 -12.66 1.17 -8.26
N ASN A 136 -13.25 1.60 -9.37
CA ASN A 136 -13.66 2.98 -9.63
C ASN A 136 -12.49 3.98 -9.59
N TYR A 137 -11.37 3.65 -10.22
CA TYR A 137 -10.20 4.53 -10.30
C TYR A 137 -10.59 5.95 -10.72
N ARG A 138 -10.09 6.94 -9.98
CA ARG A 138 -10.43 8.37 -10.14
C ARG A 138 -11.92 8.68 -9.95
N ASN A 139 -12.61 7.90 -9.11
CA ASN A 139 -14.03 8.04 -8.80
C ASN A 139 -14.96 7.86 -10.03
N VAL A 140 -14.49 7.17 -11.06
CA VAL A 140 -15.27 6.85 -12.27
C VAL A 140 -15.75 5.41 -12.17
N LYS A 141 -17.06 5.20 -12.36
CA LYS A 141 -17.70 3.90 -12.32
C LYS A 141 -17.06 2.91 -13.30
N ASP A 142 -16.85 1.68 -12.81
CA ASP A 142 -16.32 0.55 -13.57
C ASP A 142 -14.86 0.73 -14.07
N HIS A 143 -14.16 1.81 -13.71
CA HIS A 143 -12.74 1.95 -13.95
C HIS A 143 -11.95 1.10 -12.95
N ASN A 144 -11.80 -0.20 -13.25
CA ASN A 144 -11.19 -1.18 -12.36
C ASN A 144 -9.77 -1.51 -12.80
N LEU A 145 -8.85 -1.52 -11.85
CA LEU A 145 -7.44 -1.87 -12.02
C LEU A 145 -7.09 -3.09 -11.18
N ALA A 146 -6.22 -3.94 -11.68
CA ALA A 146 -5.55 -4.94 -10.87
C ALA A 146 -4.10 -5.09 -11.32
N GLY A 147 -3.23 -5.57 -10.43
CA GLY A 147 -1.85 -5.80 -10.80
C GLY A 147 -1.07 -6.56 -9.75
N VAL A 148 0.08 -7.01 -10.18
CA VAL A 148 1.04 -7.75 -9.35
C VAL A 148 2.41 -7.10 -9.41
N SER A 149 3.15 -7.22 -8.32
CA SER A 149 4.58 -6.91 -8.29
C SER A 149 5.32 -8.06 -7.61
N PHE A 150 6.42 -8.48 -8.21
CA PHE A 150 7.36 -9.46 -7.64
C PHE A 150 8.73 -8.84 -7.59
N TYR A 151 9.41 -8.95 -6.47
CA TYR A 151 10.75 -8.39 -6.32
C TYR A 151 11.63 -9.23 -5.40
N THR A 152 12.92 -9.16 -5.68
CA THR A 152 13.94 -9.87 -4.92
C THR A 152 15.18 -9.00 -4.76
N THR A 153 15.89 -9.22 -3.68
CA THR A 153 17.22 -8.65 -3.43
C THR A 153 18.16 -9.76 -2.99
N VAL A 154 19.37 -9.78 -3.50
CA VAL A 154 20.42 -10.74 -3.14
C VAL A 154 21.66 -9.97 -2.68
N LYS A 155 22.19 -10.30 -1.52
CA LYS A 155 23.47 -9.78 -1.00
C LYS A 155 24.62 -10.55 -1.64
N LEU A 156 25.40 -9.90 -2.50
CA LEU A 156 26.54 -10.51 -3.20
C LEU A 156 27.85 -10.50 -2.40
N GLY A 157 27.84 -9.84 -1.23
CA GLY A 157 29.00 -9.72 -0.36
C GLY A 157 29.50 -8.29 -0.25
N GLY A 158 30.21 -7.98 0.84
CA GLY A 158 30.67 -6.62 1.16
C GLY A 158 29.48 -5.63 1.25
N ARG A 159 29.49 -4.59 0.41
CA ARG A 159 28.44 -3.56 0.33
C ARG A 159 27.59 -3.67 -0.93
N VAL A 160 27.70 -4.79 -1.67
CA VAL A 160 27.05 -4.96 -2.99
C VAL A 160 25.80 -5.81 -2.85
N ASN A 161 24.68 -5.27 -3.32
CA ASN A 161 23.40 -5.98 -3.45
C ASN A 161 22.95 -5.94 -4.91
N ALA A 162 22.40 -7.04 -5.40
CA ALA A 162 21.65 -7.09 -6.65
C ALA A 162 20.16 -7.16 -6.32
N PHE A 163 19.33 -6.50 -7.12
CA PHE A 163 17.88 -6.58 -6.99
C PHE A 163 17.23 -6.68 -8.36
N ALA A 164 16.06 -7.29 -8.41
CA ALA A 164 15.21 -7.36 -9.58
C ALA A 164 13.76 -7.13 -9.14
N ARG A 165 12.97 -6.53 -10.04
CA ARG A 165 11.54 -6.30 -9.83
C ARG A 165 10.80 -6.44 -11.16
N TYR A 166 9.62 -7.05 -11.08
CA TYR A 166 8.67 -7.17 -12.18
C TYR A 166 7.31 -6.65 -11.72
N ASP A 167 6.73 -5.74 -12.47
CA ASP A 167 5.39 -5.18 -12.25
C ASP A 167 4.52 -5.49 -13.48
N ASN A 168 3.28 -5.85 -13.25
CA ASN A 168 2.26 -5.96 -14.30
C ASN A 168 0.95 -5.34 -13.78
N LEU A 169 0.44 -4.36 -14.51
CA LEU A 169 -0.84 -3.71 -14.26
C LEU A 169 -1.78 -4.02 -15.42
N TRP A 170 -3.04 -4.32 -15.13
CA TRP A 170 -4.05 -4.57 -16.14
C TRP A 170 -5.41 -4.01 -15.74
N SER A 171 -6.26 -3.80 -16.75
CA SER A 171 -7.69 -3.53 -16.63
C SER A 171 -8.46 -4.34 -17.67
N LYS A 172 -9.73 -4.59 -17.43
CA LYS A 172 -10.63 -5.18 -18.43
C LYS A 172 -11.11 -4.16 -19.47
N ASP A 173 -10.93 -2.88 -19.18
CA ASP A 173 -11.49 -1.77 -19.94
C ASP A 173 -10.40 -1.05 -20.76
N ASP A 174 -10.77 -0.46 -21.91
CA ASP A 174 -9.85 0.23 -22.82
C ASP A 174 -9.34 1.59 -22.30
N TRP A 175 -9.90 2.06 -21.16
CA TRP A 175 -9.49 3.31 -20.52
C TRP A 175 -8.14 3.20 -19.76
N ASN A 176 -7.55 2.02 -19.64
CA ASN A 176 -6.35 1.80 -18.84
C ASN A 176 -5.13 2.53 -19.44
N ILE A 177 -4.76 3.62 -18.81
CA ILE A 177 -3.61 4.47 -19.17
C ILE A 177 -2.27 3.70 -19.14
N ALA A 178 -2.18 2.60 -18.39
CA ALA A 178 -0.97 1.80 -18.28
C ALA A 178 -0.77 0.81 -19.45
N LYS A 179 -1.70 0.74 -20.40
CA LYS A 179 -1.51 -0.01 -21.64
C LYS A 179 -0.57 0.70 -22.63
N ASP A 180 -0.37 2.00 -22.45
CA ASP A 180 0.37 2.86 -23.38
C ASP A 180 1.77 3.25 -22.87
N GLU A 181 2.27 2.65 -21.74
CA GLU A 181 3.60 2.87 -21.19
C GLU A 181 4.53 1.66 -21.37
#